data_0ebbf09f99533e8a7a86408cfb3117a8
#
_entry.id   0ebbf09f99533e8a7a86408cfb3117a8
#
_cell.length_a   1.000
_cell.length_b   1.000
_cell.length_c   1.000
_cell.angle_alpha   90.00
_cell.angle_beta   90.00
_cell.angle_gamma   90.00
#
_symmetry.space_group_name_H-M   'P 1'
#
loop_
_entity.id
_entity.type
_entity.pdbx_description
1 polymer ?
#
loop_
_entity_poly.entity_id
_entity_poly.type
_entity_poly.pdbx_seq_one_letter_code
_entity_poly.pdbx_strand_id
1 'polypeptide(L)'
;MHRFVTEEKISGVGEEILLGKEESAHASKVLRLRPGEPVQLIDGENRYDAVLTDVSAEGTRARVTALCPSPEATAQAVLWQGLPKADKLELIAQKATELGAWEIWPVEMLRSVARLGKNDSKKQERLSRIALEAAKQSGRAHVPEVRGAVSFEKALKRLEEEPFDLILVAWEEEHALPLSKAVEKYRQSHDELKRVLIVIGPEGGIDEAEQQRLATLGPRILRTETAGLCALAALWTAMGEM
;
A
#
# COMPACT_ATOMS: atom_id res chain seq x y z
N MET A 1 3.12 16.12 -13.86
CA MET A 1 2.68 17.07 -12.82
C MET A 1 3.29 16.61 -11.50
N HIS A 2 3.85 17.55 -10.70
CA HIS A 2 4.43 17.21 -9.40
C HIS A 2 3.35 17.01 -8.35
N ARG A 3 3.58 16.10 -7.38
CA ARG A 3 2.63 15.74 -6.33
C ARG A 3 3.24 15.93 -4.97
N PHE A 4 2.46 16.49 -4.04
CA PHE A 4 2.85 16.75 -2.66
C PHE A 4 1.81 16.15 -1.72
N VAL A 5 2.27 15.56 -0.62
CA VAL A 5 1.40 15.04 0.42
C VAL A 5 1.21 16.12 1.49
N THR A 6 -0.03 16.34 1.89
CA THR A 6 -0.38 17.31 2.94
C THR A 6 -0.53 16.58 4.28
N GLU A 7 -0.16 17.24 5.36
CA GLU A 7 -0.32 16.73 6.72
C GLU A 7 -1.78 16.86 7.20
N GLU A 8 -2.48 17.84 6.68
CA GLU A 8 -3.87 18.14 7.03
C GLU A 8 -4.82 17.77 5.90
N LYS A 9 -6.06 17.48 6.26
CA LYS A 9 -7.15 17.24 5.32
C LYS A 9 -7.51 18.53 4.61
N ILE A 10 -7.81 18.42 3.32
CA ILE A 10 -8.23 19.54 2.49
C ILE A 10 -9.75 19.65 2.53
N SER A 11 -10.26 20.81 2.95
CA SER A 11 -11.69 21.04 3.10
C SER A 11 -12.40 21.24 1.75
N GLY A 12 -11.68 21.74 0.74
CA GLY A 12 -12.27 21.93 -0.60
C GLY A 12 -11.55 22.89 -1.52
N VAL A 13 -12.21 23.15 -2.64
CA VAL A 13 -11.71 24.06 -3.68
C VAL A 13 -11.66 25.50 -3.16
N GLY A 14 -10.58 26.19 -3.48
CA GLY A 14 -10.29 27.57 -3.05
C GLY A 14 -9.45 27.67 -1.79
N GLU A 15 -9.28 26.56 -1.05
CA GLU A 15 -8.45 26.52 0.15
C GLU A 15 -6.97 26.73 -0.20
N GLU A 16 -6.27 27.43 0.68
CA GLU A 16 -4.83 27.63 0.57
C GLU A 16 -4.09 26.74 1.57
N ILE A 17 -3.34 25.80 1.05
CA ILE A 17 -2.62 24.76 1.82
C ILE A 17 -1.16 25.17 1.98
N LEU A 18 -0.66 25.12 3.21
CA LEU A 18 0.76 25.22 3.51
C LEU A 18 1.37 23.82 3.48
N LEU A 19 2.33 23.59 2.59
CA LEU A 19 3.06 22.32 2.53
C LEU A 19 3.98 22.16 3.73
N GLY A 20 4.12 20.94 4.21
CA GLY A 20 5.09 20.59 5.24
C GLY A 20 6.53 20.98 4.84
N LYS A 21 7.41 21.07 5.82
CA LYS A 21 8.79 21.56 5.62
C LYS A 21 9.59 20.77 4.59
N GLU A 22 9.46 19.44 4.59
CA GLU A 22 10.16 18.57 3.63
C GLU A 22 9.63 18.77 2.21
N GLU A 23 8.31 18.86 2.03
CA GLU A 23 7.68 19.09 0.74
C GLU A 23 7.99 20.51 0.21
N SER A 24 8.02 21.52 1.08
CA SER A 24 8.41 22.89 0.72
C SER A 24 9.87 22.96 0.25
N ALA A 25 10.77 22.30 0.97
CA ALA A 25 12.17 22.21 0.57
C ALA A 25 12.33 21.43 -0.75
N HIS A 26 11.55 20.38 -0.96
CA HIS A 26 11.55 19.61 -2.21
C HIS A 26 11.07 20.48 -3.38
N ALA A 27 9.95 21.18 -3.22
CA ALA A 27 9.40 22.07 -4.24
C ALA A 27 10.38 23.16 -4.66
N SER A 28 11.01 23.83 -3.67
CA SER A 28 11.86 24.99 -3.93
C SER A 28 13.30 24.64 -4.35
N LYS A 29 13.97 23.71 -3.65
CA LYS A 29 15.40 23.41 -3.84
C LYS A 29 15.66 22.31 -4.85
N VAL A 30 14.81 21.26 -4.88
CA VAL A 30 15.00 20.10 -5.76
C VAL A 30 14.30 20.33 -7.08
N LEU A 31 13.00 20.57 -7.06
CA LEU A 31 12.18 20.76 -8.26
C LEU A 31 12.27 22.18 -8.82
N ARG A 32 12.65 23.16 -8.01
CA ARG A 32 12.82 24.59 -8.38
C ARG A 32 11.56 25.18 -9.02
N LEU A 33 10.40 24.80 -8.48
CA LEU A 33 9.11 25.26 -8.93
C LEU A 33 8.93 26.76 -8.62
N ARG A 34 7.96 27.37 -9.30
CA ARG A 34 7.66 28.79 -9.18
C ARG A 34 6.18 29.00 -8.85
N PRO A 35 5.80 30.13 -8.24
CA PRO A 35 4.41 30.54 -8.13
C PRO A 35 3.72 30.53 -9.51
N GLY A 36 2.47 30.07 -9.56
CA GLY A 36 1.71 29.87 -10.79
C GLY A 36 1.83 28.48 -11.43
N GLU A 37 2.77 27.64 -11.02
CA GLU A 37 2.89 26.28 -11.57
C GLU A 37 1.83 25.35 -11.01
N PRO A 38 1.24 24.47 -11.89
CA PRO A 38 0.25 23.49 -11.47
C PRO A 38 0.91 22.30 -10.77
N VAL A 39 0.30 21.88 -9.68
CA VAL A 39 0.69 20.72 -8.86
C VAL A 39 -0.53 19.91 -8.46
N GLN A 40 -0.30 18.72 -7.89
CA GLN A 40 -1.34 17.96 -7.22
C GLN A 40 -1.04 17.84 -5.73
N LEU A 41 -2.09 17.92 -4.92
CA LEU A 41 -2.05 17.70 -3.48
C LEU A 41 -2.75 16.38 -3.15
N ILE A 42 -2.22 15.67 -2.16
CA ILE A 42 -2.73 14.39 -1.66
C ILE A 42 -2.92 14.53 -0.16
N ASP A 43 -4.14 14.35 0.34
CA ASP A 43 -4.47 14.49 1.77
C ASP A 43 -4.68 13.15 2.50
N GLY A 44 -4.31 12.04 1.83
CA GLY A 44 -4.45 10.68 2.33
C GLY A 44 -5.80 10.01 2.04
N GLU A 45 -6.77 10.76 1.53
CA GLU A 45 -8.08 10.25 1.08
C GLU A 45 -8.39 10.67 -0.35
N ASN A 46 -8.03 11.90 -0.68
CA ASN A 46 -8.37 12.52 -1.94
C ASN A 46 -7.13 13.11 -2.62
N ARG A 47 -7.29 13.37 -3.89
CA ARG A 47 -6.31 14.06 -4.71
C ARG A 47 -6.92 15.31 -5.28
N TYR A 48 -6.18 16.40 -5.26
CA TYR A 48 -6.62 17.71 -5.72
C TYR A 48 -5.65 18.30 -6.72
N ASP A 49 -6.16 18.96 -7.74
CA ASP A 49 -5.37 19.90 -8.54
C ASP A 49 -5.22 21.20 -7.77
N ALA A 50 -4.06 21.80 -7.84
CA ALA A 50 -3.73 23.05 -7.17
C ALA A 50 -2.74 23.88 -7.97
N VAL A 51 -2.62 25.15 -7.64
CA VAL A 51 -1.63 26.07 -8.20
C VAL A 51 -0.80 26.65 -7.07
N LEU A 52 0.51 26.64 -7.23
CA LEU A 52 1.44 27.23 -6.26
C LEU A 52 1.22 28.75 -6.18
N THR A 53 1.00 29.27 -4.98
CA THR A 53 0.81 30.72 -4.72
C THR A 53 2.08 31.34 -4.17
N ASP A 54 2.87 30.58 -3.41
CA ASP A 54 4.18 30.96 -2.91
C ASP A 54 5.12 29.75 -2.86
N VAL A 55 6.42 29.97 -3.11
CA VAL A 55 7.42 28.90 -3.11
C VAL A 55 8.66 29.33 -2.35
N SER A 56 8.84 28.75 -1.16
CA SER A 56 10.06 28.92 -0.37
C SER A 56 10.42 27.59 0.34
N ALA A 57 11.65 27.49 0.82
CA ALA A 57 12.09 26.30 1.55
C ALA A 57 11.47 26.21 2.96
N GLU A 58 11.07 27.34 3.49
CA GLU A 58 10.48 27.50 4.82
C GLU A 58 8.97 27.25 4.84
N GLY A 59 8.31 27.47 3.66
CA GLY A 59 6.87 27.25 3.54
C GLY A 59 6.38 27.53 2.12
N THR A 60 6.04 26.49 1.37
CA THR A 60 5.41 26.59 0.05
C THR A 60 3.90 26.54 0.22
N ARG A 61 3.16 27.41 -0.49
CA ARG A 61 1.71 27.47 -0.45
C ARG A 61 1.12 27.10 -1.81
N ALA A 62 -0.01 26.41 -1.77
CA ALA A 62 -0.75 26.04 -2.97
C ALA A 62 -2.25 26.28 -2.76
N ARG A 63 -2.93 26.82 -3.77
CA ARG A 63 -4.39 26.99 -3.76
C ARG A 63 -5.05 25.86 -4.52
N VAL A 64 -5.98 25.19 -3.88
CA VAL A 64 -6.77 24.09 -4.45
C VAL A 64 -7.69 24.63 -5.54
N THR A 65 -7.66 24.00 -6.72
CA THR A 65 -8.46 24.41 -7.88
C THR A 65 -9.55 23.42 -8.26
N ALA A 66 -9.33 22.11 -8.01
CA ALA A 66 -10.31 21.07 -8.29
C ALA A 66 -10.08 19.83 -7.41
N LEU A 67 -11.15 19.11 -7.09
CA LEU A 67 -11.09 17.73 -6.59
C LEU A 67 -10.91 16.79 -7.79
N CYS A 68 -9.92 15.91 -7.72
CA CYS A 68 -9.71 14.89 -8.74
C CYS A 68 -10.47 13.60 -8.39
N PRO A 69 -10.89 12.81 -9.41
CA PRO A 69 -11.39 11.45 -9.15
C PRO A 69 -10.37 10.63 -8.37
N SER A 70 -10.84 9.89 -7.35
CA SER A 70 -9.97 9.01 -6.59
C SER A 70 -9.50 7.85 -7.47
N PRO A 71 -8.21 7.53 -7.49
CA PRO A 71 -7.69 6.34 -8.15
C PRO A 71 -7.75 5.10 -7.26
N GLU A 72 -8.25 5.26 -6.03
CA GLU A 72 -8.26 4.15 -5.06
C GLU A 72 -9.39 3.17 -5.37
N ALA A 73 -9.09 1.89 -5.14
CA ALA A 73 -10.06 0.82 -5.23
C ALA A 73 -11.13 0.96 -4.12
N THR A 74 -12.30 0.36 -4.33
CA THR A 74 -13.40 0.38 -3.35
C THR A 74 -13.09 -0.44 -2.12
N ALA A 75 -12.26 -1.49 -2.25
CA ALA A 75 -11.81 -2.31 -1.14
C ALA A 75 -10.39 -1.92 -0.69
N GLN A 76 -10.13 -2.09 0.60
CA GLN A 76 -8.82 -1.90 1.21
C GLN A 76 -8.07 -3.23 1.24
N ALA A 77 -7.06 -3.39 0.39
CA ALA A 77 -6.21 -4.58 0.39
C ALA A 77 -5.01 -4.40 1.33
N VAL A 78 -4.95 -5.23 2.34
CA VAL A 78 -3.81 -5.32 3.26
C VAL A 78 -2.89 -6.46 2.83
N LEU A 79 -1.62 -6.15 2.59
CA LEU A 79 -0.62 -7.15 2.23
C LEU A 79 0.15 -7.59 3.48
N TRP A 80 -0.13 -8.80 3.98
CA TRP A 80 0.72 -9.49 4.93
C TRP A 80 1.84 -10.17 4.15
N GLN A 81 3.06 -9.68 4.31
CA GLN A 81 4.23 -10.17 3.61
C GLN A 81 5.18 -10.89 4.57
N GLY A 82 5.32 -12.20 4.40
CA GLY A 82 6.38 -12.97 5.08
C GLY A 82 7.75 -12.35 4.77
N LEU A 83 8.58 -12.16 5.81
CA LEU A 83 9.87 -11.48 5.67
C LEU A 83 10.75 -12.18 4.62
N PRO A 84 11.01 -11.53 3.47
CA PRO A 84 11.85 -12.08 2.43
C PRO A 84 13.34 -11.88 2.74
N LYS A 85 14.19 -12.58 2.00
CA LYS A 85 15.65 -12.38 2.08
C LYS A 85 16.08 -11.04 1.49
N ALA A 86 17.15 -10.49 2.05
CA ALA A 86 17.81 -9.27 1.57
C ALA A 86 16.86 -8.06 1.42
N ASP A 87 17.06 -7.22 0.39
CA ASP A 87 16.37 -5.95 0.19
C ASP A 87 15.05 -6.08 -0.61
N LYS A 88 14.55 -7.31 -0.79
CA LYS A 88 13.33 -7.56 -1.58
C LYS A 88 12.09 -6.87 -0.99
N LEU A 89 12.06 -6.68 0.34
CA LEU A 89 10.94 -6.01 1.00
C LEU A 89 10.76 -4.56 0.53
N GLU A 90 11.85 -3.89 0.12
CA GLU A 90 11.79 -2.53 -0.44
C GLU A 90 11.09 -2.52 -1.81
N LEU A 91 11.45 -3.46 -2.68
CA LEU A 91 10.79 -3.63 -3.97
C LEU A 91 9.31 -3.98 -3.78
N ILE A 92 8.99 -4.87 -2.82
CA ILE A 92 7.61 -5.23 -2.50
C ILE A 92 6.84 -4.00 -2.03
N ALA A 93 7.38 -3.23 -1.09
CA ALA A 93 6.74 -2.01 -0.59
C ALA A 93 6.46 -1.00 -1.71
N GLN A 94 7.44 -0.77 -2.59
CA GLN A 94 7.28 0.08 -3.75
C GLN A 94 6.15 -0.40 -4.66
N LYS A 95 6.23 -1.66 -5.12
CA LYS A 95 5.29 -2.19 -6.12
C LYS A 95 3.91 -2.48 -5.56
N ALA A 96 3.80 -2.92 -4.31
CA ALA A 96 2.52 -3.06 -3.64
C ALA A 96 1.80 -1.71 -3.51
N THR A 97 2.55 -0.65 -3.21
CA THR A 97 2.00 0.71 -3.22
C THR A 97 1.48 1.10 -4.61
N GLU A 98 2.27 0.92 -5.65
CA GLU A 98 1.87 1.22 -7.04
C GLU A 98 0.61 0.43 -7.46
N LEU A 99 0.44 -0.79 -6.95
CA LEU A 99 -0.68 -1.69 -7.22
C LEU A 99 -1.88 -1.53 -6.27
N GLY A 100 -1.91 -0.51 -5.43
CA GLY A 100 -3.10 -0.21 -4.65
C GLY A 100 -3.18 -0.85 -3.27
N ALA A 101 -2.11 -1.41 -2.70
CA ALA A 101 -2.13 -1.86 -1.32
C ALA A 101 -2.52 -0.71 -0.37
N TRP A 102 -3.39 -1.02 0.60
CA TRP A 102 -3.82 -0.07 1.62
C TRP A 102 -2.88 -0.05 2.82
N GLU A 103 -2.42 -1.22 3.22
CA GLU A 103 -1.42 -1.41 4.28
C GLU A 103 -0.43 -2.51 3.87
N ILE A 104 0.78 -2.47 4.43
CA ILE A 104 1.80 -3.50 4.25
C ILE A 104 2.25 -3.97 5.63
N TRP A 105 2.07 -5.26 5.90
CA TRP A 105 2.40 -5.90 7.16
C TRP A 105 3.59 -6.86 6.98
N PRO A 106 4.83 -6.44 7.27
CA PRO A 106 5.96 -7.36 7.30
C PRO A 106 5.84 -8.31 8.49
N VAL A 107 5.89 -9.61 8.24
CA VAL A 107 5.71 -10.62 9.29
C VAL A 107 6.82 -11.65 9.26
N GLU A 108 7.45 -11.89 10.42
CA GLU A 108 8.35 -13.02 10.59
C GLU A 108 7.54 -14.31 10.73
N MET A 109 7.61 -15.16 9.71
CA MET A 109 6.92 -16.45 9.65
C MET A 109 7.89 -17.59 9.99
N LEU A 110 7.36 -18.78 10.27
CA LEU A 110 8.16 -19.94 10.69
C LEU A 110 9.29 -20.26 9.70
N ARG A 111 9.01 -20.21 8.41
CA ARG A 111 9.99 -20.50 7.35
C ARG A 111 10.74 -19.26 6.82
N SER A 112 10.57 -18.09 7.47
CA SER A 112 11.37 -16.91 7.14
C SER A 112 12.84 -17.15 7.45
N VAL A 113 13.73 -16.80 6.52
CA VAL A 113 15.17 -16.77 6.75
C VAL A 113 15.58 -15.44 7.42
N ALA A 114 14.98 -14.35 6.99
CA ALA A 114 15.14 -13.06 7.66
C ALA A 114 14.42 -13.07 9.02
N ARG A 115 15.05 -12.46 10.00
CA ARG A 115 14.56 -12.42 11.38
C ARG A 115 14.36 -10.98 11.84
N LEU A 116 13.47 -10.80 12.80
CA LEU A 116 13.30 -9.52 13.51
C LEU A 116 14.61 -9.12 14.19
N GLY A 117 14.92 -7.85 14.15
CA GLY A 117 16.19 -7.34 14.63
C GLY A 117 16.09 -5.99 15.35
N LYS A 118 17.21 -5.54 15.93
CA LYS A 118 17.29 -4.29 16.68
C LYS A 118 17.07 -3.01 15.82
N ASN A 119 17.15 -3.11 14.50
CA ASN A 119 17.05 -1.99 13.57
C ASN A 119 15.70 -1.93 12.82
N ASP A 120 14.68 -2.64 13.29
CA ASP A 120 13.41 -2.74 12.57
C ASP A 120 12.66 -1.39 12.47
N SER A 121 12.80 -0.49 13.45
CA SER A 121 12.25 0.87 13.34
C SER A 121 12.85 1.67 12.18
N LYS A 122 14.18 1.61 11.99
CA LYS A 122 14.84 2.28 10.86
C LYS A 122 14.45 1.66 9.52
N LYS A 123 14.26 0.35 9.49
CA LYS A 123 13.75 -0.35 8.29
C LYS A 123 12.33 0.09 7.98
N GLN A 124 11.47 0.16 8.98
CA GLN A 124 10.10 0.65 8.82
C GLN A 124 10.07 2.08 8.27
N GLU A 125 10.84 3.00 8.85
CA GLU A 125 10.95 4.39 8.36
C GLU A 125 11.38 4.44 6.88
N ARG A 126 12.37 3.61 6.51
CA ARG A 126 12.83 3.50 5.13
C ARG A 126 11.75 2.98 4.19
N LEU A 127 11.03 1.92 4.59
CA LEU A 127 9.92 1.36 3.81
C LEU A 127 8.76 2.35 3.67
N SER A 128 8.42 3.08 4.74
CA SER A 128 7.39 4.13 4.69
C SER A 128 7.77 5.26 3.73
N ARG A 129 9.05 5.64 3.67
CA ARG A 129 9.53 6.62 2.68
C ARG A 129 9.41 6.09 1.25
N ILE A 130 9.75 4.81 1.02
CA ILE A 130 9.59 4.17 -0.29
C ILE A 130 8.11 4.16 -0.71
N ALA A 131 7.21 3.81 0.21
CA ALA A 131 5.77 3.83 -0.04
C ALA A 131 5.27 5.24 -0.37
N LEU A 132 5.71 6.26 0.36
CA LEU A 132 5.39 7.66 0.10
C LEU A 132 5.79 8.09 -1.33
N GLU A 133 7.03 7.82 -1.72
CA GLU A 133 7.52 8.18 -3.05
C GLU A 133 6.81 7.37 -4.17
N ALA A 134 6.52 6.10 -3.92
CA ALA A 134 5.76 5.28 -4.84
C ALA A 134 4.30 5.79 -5.02
N ALA A 135 3.65 6.21 -3.94
CA ALA A 135 2.30 6.79 -3.98
C ALA A 135 2.28 8.10 -4.79
N LYS A 136 3.24 8.99 -4.54
CA LYS A 136 3.41 10.22 -5.33
C LYS A 136 3.61 9.91 -6.82
N GLN A 137 4.49 8.98 -7.15
CA GLN A 137 4.81 8.63 -8.52
C GLN A 137 3.62 7.99 -9.24
N SER A 138 2.93 7.04 -8.61
CA SER A 138 1.78 6.34 -9.20
C SER A 138 0.49 7.18 -9.18
N GLY A 139 0.48 8.30 -8.44
CA GLY A 139 -0.68 9.19 -8.37
C GLY A 139 -1.80 8.71 -7.45
N ARG A 140 -1.46 7.88 -6.49
CA ARG A 140 -2.40 7.45 -5.46
C ARG A 140 -2.84 8.61 -4.57
N ALA A 141 -4.06 8.54 -4.09
CA ALA A 141 -4.58 9.45 -3.07
C ALA A 141 -4.23 8.99 -1.65
N HIS A 142 -4.01 7.67 -1.48
CA HIS A 142 -3.63 7.05 -0.22
C HIS A 142 -2.16 6.61 -0.23
N VAL A 143 -1.43 6.96 0.85
CA VAL A 143 -0.09 6.45 1.11
C VAL A 143 -0.22 5.24 2.04
N PRO A 144 0.16 4.01 1.61
CA PRO A 144 0.01 2.84 2.44
C PRO A 144 0.75 2.94 3.77
N GLU A 145 0.08 2.56 4.86
CA GLU A 145 0.77 2.38 6.12
C GLU A 145 1.68 1.15 6.04
N VAL A 146 2.98 1.36 6.23
CA VAL A 146 3.93 0.26 6.40
C VAL A 146 4.09 0.00 7.88
N ARG A 147 3.50 -1.07 8.37
CA ARG A 147 3.56 -1.43 9.79
C ARG A 147 4.93 -1.95 10.18
N GLY A 148 5.30 -1.78 11.45
CA GLY A 148 6.50 -2.39 12.00
C GLY A 148 6.45 -3.92 11.90
N ALA A 149 7.57 -4.53 11.53
CA ALA A 149 7.67 -5.98 11.42
C ALA A 149 7.39 -6.66 12.78
N VAL A 150 6.60 -7.74 12.75
CA VAL A 150 6.19 -8.49 13.95
C VAL A 150 6.31 -10.00 13.74
N SER A 151 6.28 -10.78 14.82
CA SER A 151 6.17 -12.24 14.73
C SER A 151 4.78 -12.66 14.24
N PHE A 152 4.69 -13.89 13.73
CA PHE A 152 3.45 -14.49 13.26
C PHE A 152 2.35 -14.46 14.33
N GLU A 153 2.68 -14.80 15.59
CA GLU A 153 1.74 -14.80 16.71
C GLU A 153 1.16 -13.40 17.01
N LYS A 154 2.01 -12.37 16.91
CA LYS A 154 1.55 -10.98 17.08
C LYS A 154 0.67 -10.53 15.91
N ALA A 155 1.00 -10.97 14.71
CA ALA A 155 0.19 -10.68 13.53
C ALA A 155 -1.18 -11.37 13.60
N LEU A 156 -1.26 -12.63 14.07
CA LEU A 156 -2.53 -13.32 14.30
C LEU A 156 -3.41 -12.58 15.32
N LYS A 157 -2.86 -12.10 16.42
CA LYS A 157 -3.62 -11.29 17.40
C LYS A 157 -4.21 -10.03 16.77
N ARG A 158 -3.50 -9.39 15.85
CA ARG A 158 -4.05 -8.24 15.10
C ARG A 158 -5.27 -8.62 14.26
N LEU A 159 -5.33 -9.83 13.70
CA LEU A 159 -6.51 -10.29 12.95
C LEU A 159 -7.75 -10.44 13.84
N GLU A 160 -7.57 -10.75 15.13
CA GLU A 160 -8.68 -10.80 16.11
C GLU A 160 -9.21 -9.38 16.44
N GLU A 161 -8.33 -8.38 16.45
CA GLU A 161 -8.65 -6.98 16.75
C GLU A 161 -9.14 -6.20 15.51
N GLU A 162 -8.65 -6.57 14.34
CA GLU A 162 -8.91 -5.91 13.06
C GLU A 162 -9.54 -6.90 12.07
N PRO A 163 -10.88 -7.05 12.04
CA PRO A 163 -11.53 -8.04 11.20
C PRO A 163 -11.38 -7.71 9.70
N PHE A 164 -11.30 -8.77 8.90
CA PHE A 164 -11.30 -8.73 7.45
C PHE A 164 -12.52 -9.45 6.89
N ASP A 165 -13.07 -8.93 5.80
CA ASP A 165 -14.18 -9.57 5.10
C ASP A 165 -13.72 -10.82 4.38
N LEU A 166 -12.50 -10.80 3.83
CA LEU A 166 -11.91 -11.91 3.11
C LEU A 166 -10.41 -12.01 3.43
N ILE A 167 -9.97 -13.24 3.73
CA ILE A 167 -8.56 -13.56 3.92
C ILE A 167 -8.13 -14.52 2.80
N LEU A 168 -7.19 -14.09 2.00
CA LEU A 168 -6.62 -14.83 0.89
C LEU A 168 -5.18 -15.23 1.24
N VAL A 169 -4.91 -16.52 1.29
CA VAL A 169 -3.58 -17.05 1.55
C VAL A 169 -3.02 -17.62 0.25
N ALA A 170 -1.98 -17.02 -0.30
CA ALA A 170 -1.30 -17.54 -1.48
C ALA A 170 -0.35 -18.67 -1.05
N TRP A 171 -0.78 -19.90 -1.29
CA TRP A 171 -0.03 -21.11 -0.96
C TRP A 171 0.24 -21.93 -2.22
N GLU A 172 1.48 -22.39 -2.36
CA GLU A 172 1.95 -23.05 -3.58
C GLU A 172 1.36 -24.46 -3.77
N GLU A 173 0.91 -25.11 -2.70
CA GLU A 173 0.32 -26.44 -2.74
C GLU A 173 -1.21 -26.45 -2.94
N GLU A 174 -1.87 -25.26 -2.91
CA GLU A 174 -3.31 -25.16 -3.17
C GLU A 174 -3.59 -25.13 -4.67
N HIS A 175 -4.38 -26.06 -5.14
CA HIS A 175 -4.75 -26.21 -6.55
C HIS A 175 -6.27 -26.12 -6.80
N ALA A 176 -7.06 -26.05 -5.74
CA ALA A 176 -8.52 -26.16 -5.86
C ALA A 176 -9.23 -24.80 -6.03
N LEU A 177 -8.72 -23.72 -5.42
CA LEU A 177 -9.43 -22.44 -5.39
C LEU A 177 -8.54 -21.28 -5.88
N PRO A 178 -8.61 -20.91 -7.16
CA PRO A 178 -7.96 -19.70 -7.68
C PRO A 178 -8.47 -18.43 -6.97
N LEU A 179 -7.62 -17.42 -6.79
CA LEU A 179 -7.96 -16.16 -6.13
C LEU A 179 -9.21 -15.50 -6.71
N SER A 180 -9.33 -15.43 -8.03
CA SER A 180 -10.51 -14.87 -8.71
C SER A 180 -11.80 -15.57 -8.31
N LYS A 181 -11.76 -16.90 -8.18
CA LYS A 181 -12.90 -17.71 -7.74
C LYS A 181 -13.24 -17.50 -6.27
N ALA A 182 -12.24 -17.26 -5.42
CA ALA A 182 -12.48 -16.94 -4.01
C ALA A 182 -13.21 -15.59 -3.87
N VAL A 183 -12.79 -14.58 -4.62
CA VAL A 183 -13.43 -13.25 -4.67
C VAL A 183 -14.85 -13.35 -5.25
N GLU A 184 -15.03 -14.07 -6.36
CA GLU A 184 -16.34 -14.29 -6.98
C GLU A 184 -17.31 -14.97 -6.00
N LYS A 185 -16.86 -16.03 -5.34
CA LYS A 185 -17.66 -16.76 -4.35
C LYS A 185 -18.06 -15.88 -3.17
N TYR A 186 -17.16 -15.03 -2.68
CA TYR A 186 -17.48 -14.09 -1.62
C TYR A 186 -18.58 -13.11 -2.07
N ARG A 187 -18.44 -12.50 -3.25
CA ARG A 187 -19.41 -11.54 -3.81
C ARG A 187 -20.77 -12.12 -4.13
N GLN A 188 -20.91 -13.44 -4.34
CA GLN A 188 -22.21 -14.11 -4.51
C GLN A 188 -23.06 -14.13 -3.24
N SER A 189 -22.44 -13.99 -2.06
CA SER A 189 -23.10 -14.09 -0.76
C SER A 189 -23.03 -12.80 0.07
N HIS A 190 -22.32 -11.78 -0.41
CA HIS A 190 -22.11 -10.52 0.29
C HIS A 190 -22.16 -9.36 -0.70
N ASP A 191 -22.87 -8.29 -0.34
CA ASP A 191 -23.06 -7.11 -1.19
C ASP A 191 -21.78 -6.26 -1.33
N GLU A 192 -20.97 -6.21 -0.28
CA GLU A 192 -19.76 -5.38 -0.24
C GLU A 192 -18.54 -6.18 0.19
N LEU A 193 -17.39 -5.84 -0.38
CA LEU A 193 -16.07 -6.31 0.02
C LEU A 193 -15.25 -5.07 0.36
N LYS A 194 -15.09 -4.80 1.66
CA LYS A 194 -14.44 -3.57 2.15
C LYS A 194 -12.98 -3.78 2.50
N ARG A 195 -12.65 -4.90 3.14
CA ARG A 195 -11.30 -5.11 3.65
C ARG A 195 -10.82 -6.53 3.37
N VAL A 196 -9.75 -6.64 2.60
CA VAL A 196 -9.16 -7.93 2.18
C VAL A 196 -7.75 -8.06 2.73
N LEU A 197 -7.46 -9.19 3.34
CA LEU A 197 -6.10 -9.56 3.70
C LEU A 197 -5.53 -10.52 2.65
N ILE A 198 -4.36 -10.19 2.11
CA ILE A 198 -3.58 -11.07 1.23
C ILE A 198 -2.36 -11.51 2.00
N VAL A 199 -2.24 -12.80 2.27
CA VAL A 199 -1.11 -13.42 2.99
C VAL A 199 -0.16 -14.06 2.00
N ILE A 200 1.09 -13.60 2.01
CA ILE A 200 2.19 -14.15 1.20
C ILE A 200 3.27 -14.68 2.12
N GLY A 201 3.66 -15.92 1.92
CA GLY A 201 4.77 -16.56 2.66
C GLY A 201 6.16 -16.01 2.28
N PRO A 202 7.19 -16.32 3.07
CA PRO A 202 8.59 -16.12 2.68
C PRO A 202 8.99 -17.11 1.58
N GLU A 203 10.25 -17.06 1.14
CA GLU A 203 10.78 -18.00 0.11
C GLU A 203 10.69 -19.48 0.51
N GLY A 204 10.62 -19.79 1.80
CA GLY A 204 10.41 -21.14 2.33
C GLY A 204 8.95 -21.62 2.31
N GLY A 205 8.04 -20.80 1.74
CA GLY A 205 6.60 -21.08 1.75
C GLY A 205 5.94 -20.83 3.11
N ILE A 206 4.65 -21.14 3.19
CA ILE A 206 3.85 -21.06 4.42
C ILE A 206 3.83 -22.46 5.07
N ASP A 207 4.00 -22.50 6.39
CA ASP A 207 3.90 -23.77 7.13
C ASP A 207 2.43 -24.22 7.21
N GLU A 208 2.19 -25.54 7.18
CA GLU A 208 0.82 -26.09 7.22
C GLU A 208 0.01 -25.61 8.43
N ALA A 209 0.67 -25.42 9.58
CA ALA A 209 0.02 -24.88 10.79
C ALA A 209 -0.40 -23.41 10.65
N GLU A 210 0.14 -22.68 9.66
CA GLU A 210 -0.18 -21.28 9.39
C GLU A 210 -1.36 -21.10 8.42
N GLN A 211 -1.85 -22.19 7.86
CA GLN A 211 -2.91 -22.15 6.85
C GLN A 211 -4.31 -22.10 7.45
N GLN A 212 -5.16 -21.25 6.95
CA GLN A 212 -6.58 -21.26 7.34
C GLN A 212 -7.59 -21.06 6.20
N ARG A 213 -7.32 -20.31 5.18
CA ARG A 213 -8.23 -20.12 4.03
C ARG A 213 -7.40 -19.94 2.78
N LEU A 214 -7.61 -20.82 1.83
CA LEU A 214 -6.69 -21.00 0.72
C LEU A 214 -7.27 -20.48 -0.58
N ALA A 215 -6.53 -19.59 -1.23
CA ALA A 215 -6.70 -19.28 -2.63
C ALA A 215 -5.34 -19.31 -3.33
N THR A 216 -5.27 -19.87 -4.52
CA THR A 216 -4.04 -19.92 -5.31
C THR A 216 -4.11 -18.99 -6.51
N LEU A 217 -2.96 -18.46 -6.93
CA LEU A 217 -2.82 -17.67 -8.14
C LEU A 217 -2.80 -18.51 -9.43
N GLY A 218 -3.09 -19.81 -9.32
CA GLY A 218 -3.05 -20.77 -10.42
C GLY A 218 -1.77 -21.63 -10.40
N PRO A 219 -1.52 -22.44 -11.45
CA PRO A 219 -0.51 -23.49 -11.42
C PRO A 219 0.95 -23.00 -11.56
N ARG A 220 1.21 -21.73 -11.34
CA ARG A 220 2.56 -21.14 -11.43
C ARG A 220 3.13 -20.88 -10.05
N ILE A 221 4.34 -21.32 -9.81
CA ILE A 221 5.12 -20.97 -8.63
C ILE A 221 5.73 -19.60 -8.87
N LEU A 222 5.37 -18.63 -8.03
CA LEU A 222 5.92 -17.28 -8.08
C LEU A 222 6.91 -17.08 -6.94
N ARG A 223 7.93 -16.26 -7.17
CA ARG A 223 8.81 -15.83 -6.10
C ARG A 223 8.04 -14.94 -5.13
N THR A 224 8.42 -14.95 -3.85
CA THR A 224 7.77 -14.19 -2.77
C THR A 224 7.56 -12.72 -3.12
N GLU A 225 8.55 -12.07 -3.72
CA GLU A 225 8.46 -10.67 -4.15
C GLU A 225 7.47 -10.44 -5.30
N THR A 226 7.13 -11.46 -6.07
CA THR A 226 6.20 -11.40 -7.19
C THR A 226 4.79 -11.82 -6.79
N ALA A 227 4.66 -12.77 -5.88
CA ALA A 227 3.36 -13.35 -5.50
C ALA A 227 2.38 -12.30 -4.95
N GLY A 228 2.84 -11.43 -4.03
CA GLY A 228 2.00 -10.35 -3.49
C GLY A 228 1.52 -9.36 -4.54
N LEU A 229 2.40 -9.03 -5.49
CA LEU A 229 2.07 -8.11 -6.59
C LEU A 229 1.04 -8.72 -7.54
N CYS A 230 1.21 -10.00 -7.90
CA CYS A 230 0.25 -10.72 -8.71
C CYS A 230 -1.09 -10.90 -8.00
N ALA A 231 -1.09 -11.12 -6.67
CA ALA A 231 -2.31 -11.24 -5.89
C ALA A 231 -3.10 -9.93 -5.86
N LEU A 232 -2.44 -8.80 -5.67
CA LEU A 232 -3.07 -7.47 -5.75
C LEU A 232 -3.67 -7.22 -7.14
N ALA A 233 -2.89 -7.43 -8.21
CA ALA A 233 -3.37 -7.25 -9.57
C ALA A 233 -4.57 -8.18 -9.89
N ALA A 234 -4.50 -9.45 -9.45
CA ALA A 234 -5.59 -10.40 -9.65
C ALA A 234 -6.86 -10.03 -8.85
N LEU A 235 -6.70 -9.50 -7.63
CA LEU A 235 -7.81 -9.00 -6.82
C LEU A 235 -8.54 -7.87 -7.55
N TRP A 236 -7.82 -6.84 -7.98
CA TRP A 236 -8.42 -5.69 -8.66
C TRP A 236 -9.05 -6.07 -10.01
N THR A 237 -8.40 -6.97 -10.76
CA THR A 237 -9.01 -7.53 -11.99
C THR A 237 -10.31 -8.27 -11.69
N ALA A 238 -10.36 -9.09 -10.65
CA ALA A 238 -11.56 -9.82 -10.24
C ALA A 238 -12.68 -8.90 -9.73
N MET A 239 -12.31 -7.73 -9.21
CA MET A 239 -13.26 -6.70 -8.76
C MET A 239 -13.71 -5.77 -9.91
N GLY A 240 -13.04 -5.80 -11.06
CA GLY A 240 -13.32 -4.89 -12.18
C GLY A 240 -12.77 -3.48 -11.98
N GLU A 241 -11.73 -3.33 -11.19
CA GLU A 241 -11.12 -2.05 -10.78
C GLU A 241 -9.71 -1.83 -11.37
N MET A 242 -9.32 -2.64 -12.37
CA MET A 242 -8.02 -2.55 -13.05
C MET A 242 -8.19 -2.49 -14.57
#